data_f5d979a7fe2368cacb1eb9b013c7504b
#
_entry.id   f5d979a7fe2368cacb1eb9b013c7504b
#
_cell.length_a   1.000
_cell.length_b   1.000
_cell.length_c   1.000
_cell.angle_alpha   90.00
_cell.angle_beta   90.00
_cell.angle_gamma   90.00
#
_symmetry.space_group_name_H-M   'P 1'
#
loop_
_entity.id
_entity.type
_entity.pdbx_description
1 polymer ?
#
loop_
_entity_poly.entity_id
_entity_poly.type
_entity_poly.pdbx_seq_one_letter_code
_entity_poly.pdbx_strand_id
1 'polypeptide(L)'
;MAGIDPNDLTQAGWGVIFAFEDEAAIPGLREALAPLLDLRRAQAGDRYKDETVTPKFLYRPGESKNDWLARNGSGPGPVDPRKLPYYLLIVGDPQRIPYQFQYQLDVAHAVGRIHFDTLDEYHSYARSVAAAEDPKQPLTLDRQAAFFGVCNGPDPATQLSAAQLVDPLATTFGQQLTGQPGWQVQHWEAAAANKAKLARLLGGGETPAFLFSASHGAGFSQSGDARQRGQQGAIVCSDWPGRGAPEEKHVLTADDIGDDAHLLGLISFFFACYGAGTPRYDDFTVNARQRAGQSVSGLEQVERTEIAPQPFVARLPQRLLGHPRGGALAVVGHVDRAWGTSFAWEGARQLGTFESALTKLFGGDRLGFVMEDFNNRYAELSTEVATRIEAIKFREIVPPEELARLWTANSDARNYVVVGDPAVKLATGTAPASSAEPGAAAAHPALETITLSTAPAAGTGPAAAQPVEQVLAATQQAAAAGAAAGDASRQALREALAHLEQAVDLLKRALDEG
;
A
#
# COMPACT_ATOMS: atom_id res chain seq x y z
N MET A 1 -17.78 11.11 -0.29
CA MET A 1 -18.59 11.74 -1.38
C MET A 1 -20.07 11.53 -1.08
N ALA A 2 -20.73 12.46 -0.40
CA ALA A 2 -22.15 12.28 -0.05
C ALA A 2 -23.04 12.30 -1.31
N GLY A 3 -23.87 11.26 -1.49
CA GLY A 3 -24.85 11.17 -2.57
C GLY A 3 -24.30 10.92 -3.98
N ILE A 4 -23.06 10.47 -4.11
CA ILE A 4 -22.39 10.16 -5.37
C ILE A 4 -22.11 8.66 -5.41
N ASP A 5 -22.50 7.99 -6.48
CA ASP A 5 -22.11 6.61 -6.73
C ASP A 5 -20.65 6.57 -7.21
N PRO A 6 -19.71 5.96 -6.44
CA PRO A 6 -18.32 5.87 -6.85
C PRO A 6 -18.12 4.97 -8.08
N ASN A 7 -19.03 4.07 -8.38
CA ASN A 7 -18.94 3.18 -9.53
C ASN A 7 -19.40 3.84 -10.84
N ASP A 8 -20.15 4.93 -10.76
CA ASP A 8 -20.62 5.72 -11.89
C ASP A 8 -19.65 6.89 -12.16
N LEU A 9 -18.79 6.73 -13.18
CA LEU A 9 -17.83 7.76 -13.54
C LEU A 9 -18.48 9.07 -14.06
N THR A 10 -19.75 9.04 -14.50
CA THR A 10 -20.47 10.28 -14.84
C THR A 10 -20.74 11.11 -13.58
N GLN A 11 -20.77 10.48 -12.39
CA GLN A 11 -20.93 11.15 -11.11
C GLN A 11 -19.59 11.39 -10.41
N ALA A 12 -18.72 10.38 -10.35
CA ALA A 12 -17.43 10.43 -9.63
C ALA A 12 -16.35 11.20 -10.41
N GLY A 13 -16.39 11.16 -11.73
CA GLY A 13 -15.39 11.76 -12.60
C GLY A 13 -14.09 10.97 -12.68
N TRP A 14 -13.32 11.25 -13.71
CA TRP A 14 -11.99 10.67 -13.93
C TRP A 14 -11.05 11.71 -14.54
N GLY A 15 -9.78 11.70 -14.11
CA GLY A 15 -8.79 12.62 -14.64
C GLY A 15 -7.40 12.02 -14.69
N VAL A 16 -6.56 12.56 -15.58
CA VAL A 16 -5.14 12.16 -15.74
C VAL A 16 -4.22 13.34 -15.45
N ILE A 17 -3.18 13.10 -14.64
CA ILE A 17 -2.20 14.08 -14.20
C ILE A 17 -0.85 13.72 -14.82
N PHE A 18 -0.33 14.59 -15.71
CA PHE A 18 1.04 14.50 -16.22
C PHE A 18 1.95 15.48 -15.47
N ALA A 19 3.27 15.24 -15.51
CA ALA A 19 4.24 16.20 -15.00
C ALA A 19 4.44 17.34 -16.00
N PHE A 20 4.49 18.58 -15.52
CA PHE A 20 4.81 19.75 -16.35
C PHE A 20 6.21 19.63 -16.98
N GLU A 21 7.15 19.04 -16.26
CA GLU A 21 8.52 18.84 -16.76
C GLU A 21 8.58 17.86 -17.95
N ASP A 22 7.58 17.04 -18.13
CA ASP A 22 7.48 16.07 -19.23
C ASP A 22 6.62 16.60 -20.41
N GLU A 23 6.36 17.93 -20.47
CA GLU A 23 5.48 18.56 -21.47
C GLU A 23 5.82 18.12 -22.90
N ALA A 24 7.11 17.99 -23.23
CA ALA A 24 7.56 17.54 -24.54
C ALA A 24 7.20 16.07 -24.85
N ALA A 25 7.08 15.22 -23.81
CA ALA A 25 6.75 13.81 -23.95
C ALA A 25 5.22 13.54 -23.92
N ILE A 26 4.42 14.47 -23.40
CA ILE A 26 2.97 14.33 -23.25
C ILE A 26 2.27 13.92 -24.55
N PRO A 27 2.56 14.50 -25.73
CA PRO A 27 1.88 14.09 -26.97
C PRO A 27 2.07 12.61 -27.28
N GLY A 28 3.30 12.06 -27.14
CA GLY A 28 3.57 10.64 -27.34
C GLY A 28 2.93 9.75 -26.29
N LEU A 29 2.94 10.18 -25.01
CA LEU A 29 2.25 9.47 -23.93
C LEU A 29 0.73 9.42 -24.17
N ARG A 30 0.13 10.52 -24.63
CA ARG A 30 -1.30 10.57 -24.95
C ARG A 30 -1.66 9.67 -26.12
N GLU A 31 -0.83 9.64 -27.17
CA GLU A 31 -1.01 8.73 -28.32
C GLU A 31 -0.98 7.27 -27.84
N ALA A 32 0.03 6.90 -27.05
CA ALA A 32 0.15 5.55 -26.50
C ALA A 32 -1.05 5.20 -25.58
N LEU A 33 -1.50 6.14 -24.77
CA LEU A 33 -2.62 5.97 -23.84
C LEU A 33 -4.00 6.17 -24.46
N ALA A 34 -4.10 6.49 -25.74
CA ALA A 34 -5.37 6.85 -26.38
C ALA A 34 -6.53 5.86 -26.10
N PRO A 35 -6.33 4.52 -26.17
CA PRO A 35 -7.41 3.58 -25.86
C PRO A 35 -8.00 3.75 -24.46
N LEU A 36 -7.17 4.01 -23.45
CA LEU A 36 -7.60 4.26 -22.07
C LEU A 36 -8.27 5.63 -21.93
N LEU A 37 -7.63 6.67 -22.47
CA LEU A 37 -8.14 8.05 -22.35
C LEU A 37 -9.50 8.22 -23.02
N ASP A 38 -9.70 7.60 -24.18
CA ASP A 38 -10.96 7.63 -24.91
C ASP A 38 -12.07 6.86 -24.19
N LEU A 39 -11.73 5.68 -23.63
CA LEU A 39 -12.64 4.92 -22.77
C LEU A 39 -13.10 5.78 -21.57
N ARG A 40 -12.15 6.35 -20.83
CA ARG A 40 -12.45 7.12 -19.61
C ARG A 40 -13.17 8.43 -19.93
N ARG A 41 -12.84 9.08 -21.06
CA ARG A 41 -13.58 10.26 -21.54
C ARG A 41 -15.04 9.90 -21.86
N ALA A 42 -15.28 8.77 -22.52
CA ALA A 42 -16.63 8.32 -22.81
C ALA A 42 -17.43 7.97 -21.55
N GLN A 43 -16.78 7.38 -20.55
CA GLN A 43 -17.42 6.99 -19.29
C GLN A 43 -17.65 8.16 -18.34
N ALA A 44 -16.75 9.15 -18.26
CA ALA A 44 -16.84 10.26 -17.32
C ALA A 44 -17.59 11.49 -17.90
N GLY A 45 -17.72 11.56 -19.21
CA GLY A 45 -18.41 12.68 -19.88
C GLY A 45 -17.85 14.04 -19.46
N ASP A 46 -18.71 14.95 -19.00
CA ASP A 46 -18.35 16.30 -18.57
C ASP A 46 -17.43 16.34 -17.33
N ARG A 47 -17.27 15.22 -16.65
CA ARG A 47 -16.38 15.10 -15.48
C ARG A 47 -15.02 14.48 -15.80
N TYR A 48 -14.72 14.31 -17.10
CA TYR A 48 -13.37 13.99 -17.54
C TYR A 48 -12.46 15.22 -17.46
N LYS A 49 -11.24 15.05 -16.94
CA LYS A 49 -10.24 16.14 -16.90
C LYS A 49 -8.85 15.67 -17.29
N ASP A 50 -8.20 16.50 -18.09
CA ASP A 50 -6.79 16.42 -18.43
C ASP A 50 -6.25 17.85 -18.71
N GLU A 51 -4.97 17.95 -19.08
CA GLU A 51 -4.34 19.23 -19.39
C GLU A 51 -4.91 19.91 -20.65
N THR A 52 -5.58 19.18 -21.54
CA THR A 52 -6.22 19.74 -22.73
C THR A 52 -7.54 20.44 -22.38
N VAL A 53 -8.24 19.93 -21.35
CA VAL A 53 -9.46 20.56 -20.81
C VAL A 53 -9.10 21.74 -19.92
N THR A 54 -8.05 21.60 -19.12
CA THR A 54 -7.53 22.65 -18.26
C THR A 54 -6.00 22.55 -18.12
N PRO A 55 -5.23 23.50 -18.67
CA PRO A 55 -3.77 23.50 -18.54
C PRO A 55 -3.26 23.52 -17.08
N LYS A 56 -4.14 23.84 -16.14
CA LYS A 56 -3.84 23.80 -14.70
C LYS A 56 -3.78 22.38 -14.13
N PHE A 57 -4.19 21.37 -14.88
CA PHE A 57 -4.28 19.99 -14.38
C PHE A 57 -2.94 19.27 -14.31
N LEU A 58 -1.88 19.80 -14.93
CA LEU A 58 -0.51 19.30 -14.82
C LEU A 58 0.02 19.46 -13.39
N TYR A 59 0.87 18.52 -12.93
CA TYR A 59 1.65 18.68 -11.72
C TYR A 59 2.89 19.56 -11.98
N ARG A 60 3.16 20.53 -11.12
CA ARG A 60 4.34 21.41 -11.22
C ARG A 60 5.42 21.00 -10.23
N PRO A 61 6.72 21.13 -10.59
CA PRO A 61 7.83 20.77 -9.70
C PRO A 61 7.71 21.42 -8.32
N GLY A 62 7.82 20.60 -7.27
CA GLY A 62 7.77 21.07 -5.88
C GLY A 62 6.40 21.53 -5.39
N GLU A 63 5.35 21.38 -6.20
CA GLU A 63 3.99 21.76 -5.81
C GLU A 63 3.43 20.83 -4.73
N SER A 64 2.90 21.41 -3.65
CA SER A 64 2.19 20.63 -2.65
C SER A 64 0.79 20.21 -3.15
N LYS A 65 0.22 19.16 -2.53
CA LYS A 65 -1.19 18.79 -2.79
C LYS A 65 -2.13 19.99 -2.64
N ASN A 66 -1.96 20.79 -1.60
CA ASN A 66 -2.86 21.92 -1.32
C ASN A 66 -2.74 23.03 -2.37
N ASP A 67 -1.54 23.31 -2.86
CA ASP A 67 -1.32 24.28 -3.94
C ASP A 67 -1.96 23.79 -5.24
N TRP A 68 -1.78 22.50 -5.55
CA TRP A 68 -2.39 21.87 -6.72
C TRP A 68 -3.93 21.90 -6.64
N LEU A 69 -4.52 21.55 -5.50
CA LEU A 69 -5.96 21.62 -5.27
C LEU A 69 -6.48 23.06 -5.42
N ALA A 70 -5.84 24.03 -4.76
CA ALA A 70 -6.23 25.44 -4.81
C ALA A 70 -6.20 26.00 -6.25
N ARG A 71 -5.14 25.67 -7.00
CA ARG A 71 -4.98 26.08 -8.41
C ARG A 71 -6.06 25.47 -9.30
N ASN A 72 -6.62 24.32 -8.93
CA ASN A 72 -7.72 23.67 -9.62
C ASN A 72 -9.11 23.99 -9.02
N GLY A 73 -9.21 24.98 -8.14
CA GLY A 73 -10.47 25.49 -7.59
C GLY A 73 -11.06 24.60 -6.48
N SER A 74 -10.19 23.82 -5.80
CA SER A 74 -10.57 22.97 -4.69
C SER A 74 -9.67 23.22 -3.47
N GLY A 75 -9.90 22.51 -2.36
CA GLY A 75 -9.12 22.61 -1.14
C GLY A 75 -9.27 21.36 -0.27
N PRO A 76 -8.69 21.34 0.92
CA PRO A 76 -8.89 20.24 1.87
C PRO A 76 -10.38 20.04 2.18
N GLY A 77 -10.82 18.79 2.19
CA GLY A 77 -12.20 18.43 2.49
C GLY A 77 -12.77 17.37 1.53
N PRO A 78 -14.07 17.10 1.60
CA PRO A 78 -14.72 16.14 0.73
C PRO A 78 -14.58 16.53 -0.75
N VAL A 79 -14.34 15.53 -1.59
CA VAL A 79 -14.24 15.75 -3.04
C VAL A 79 -15.57 16.22 -3.60
N ASP A 80 -15.54 17.29 -4.40
CA ASP A 80 -16.62 17.73 -5.30
C ASP A 80 -16.25 17.36 -6.73
N PRO A 81 -16.78 16.27 -7.30
CA PRO A 81 -16.41 15.82 -8.65
C PRO A 81 -16.79 16.78 -9.77
N ARG A 82 -17.60 17.79 -9.49
CA ARG A 82 -17.88 18.89 -10.44
C ARG A 82 -16.68 19.81 -10.63
N LYS A 83 -15.80 19.88 -9.61
CA LYS A 83 -14.55 20.67 -9.63
C LYS A 83 -13.35 19.81 -9.99
N LEU A 84 -13.16 18.73 -9.24
CA LEU A 84 -12.06 17.76 -9.44
C LEU A 84 -12.60 16.33 -9.42
N PRO A 85 -12.22 15.50 -10.39
CA PRO A 85 -12.61 14.09 -10.41
C PRO A 85 -12.21 13.37 -9.13
N TYR A 86 -13.00 12.39 -8.73
CA TYR A 86 -12.62 11.50 -7.63
C TYR A 86 -11.50 10.55 -8.04
N TYR A 87 -11.57 9.95 -9.24
CA TYR A 87 -10.54 9.07 -9.78
C TYR A 87 -9.47 9.87 -10.51
N LEU A 88 -8.22 9.70 -10.09
CA LEU A 88 -7.06 10.41 -10.63
C LEU A 88 -5.95 9.43 -11.00
N LEU A 89 -5.55 9.42 -12.26
CA LEU A 89 -4.42 8.64 -12.74
C LEU A 89 -3.19 9.54 -12.88
N ILE A 90 -2.13 9.25 -12.14
CA ILE A 90 -0.82 9.88 -12.30
C ILE A 90 -0.05 9.13 -13.38
N VAL A 91 0.36 9.83 -14.42
CA VAL A 91 1.23 9.32 -15.48
C VAL A 91 2.59 9.98 -15.35
N GLY A 92 3.56 9.23 -14.82
CA GLY A 92 4.91 9.76 -14.65
C GLY A 92 5.75 9.09 -13.57
N ASP A 93 7.05 9.28 -13.71
CA ASP A 93 8.08 8.85 -12.78
C ASP A 93 7.88 9.52 -11.40
N PRO A 94 8.07 8.81 -10.29
CA PRO A 94 8.02 9.40 -8.95
C PRO A 94 9.14 10.43 -8.67
N GLN A 95 10.14 10.55 -9.55
CA GLN A 95 11.08 11.69 -9.51
C GLN A 95 10.41 13.00 -9.96
N ARG A 96 9.48 12.92 -10.94
CA ARG A 96 8.77 14.08 -11.48
C ARG A 96 7.54 14.42 -10.67
N ILE A 97 6.75 13.39 -10.30
CA ILE A 97 5.58 13.53 -9.44
C ILE A 97 5.80 12.67 -8.19
N PRO A 98 6.24 13.26 -7.06
CA PRO A 98 6.66 12.51 -5.88
C PRO A 98 5.57 11.59 -5.31
N TYR A 99 5.95 10.48 -4.71
CA TYR A 99 5.03 9.64 -3.94
C TYR A 99 4.31 10.42 -2.83
N GLN A 100 4.98 11.39 -2.20
CA GLN A 100 4.38 12.26 -1.19
C GLN A 100 3.13 12.99 -1.71
N PHE A 101 3.15 13.45 -2.97
CA PHE A 101 1.97 14.07 -3.59
C PHE A 101 0.84 13.07 -3.75
N GLN A 102 1.13 11.86 -4.23
CA GLN A 102 0.17 10.76 -4.36
C GLN A 102 -0.45 10.40 -3.00
N TYR A 103 0.36 10.12 -1.97
CA TYR A 103 -0.12 9.76 -0.64
C TYR A 103 -1.08 10.78 -0.03
N GLN A 104 -0.75 12.08 -0.21
CA GLN A 104 -1.59 13.15 0.32
C GLN A 104 -2.89 13.30 -0.47
N LEU A 105 -2.84 13.05 -1.78
CA LEU A 105 -4.01 13.14 -2.65
C LEU A 105 -4.97 11.97 -2.40
N ASP A 106 -4.44 10.77 -2.15
CA ASP A 106 -5.18 9.54 -1.85
C ASP A 106 -6.10 9.66 -0.62
N VAL A 107 -5.83 10.58 0.31
CA VAL A 107 -6.68 10.78 1.49
C VAL A 107 -8.12 11.15 1.13
N ALA A 108 -8.34 11.81 -0.01
CA ALA A 108 -9.66 12.28 -0.42
C ALA A 108 -10.07 11.79 -1.81
N HIS A 109 -9.10 11.46 -2.67
CA HIS A 109 -9.30 11.00 -4.03
C HIS A 109 -8.87 9.54 -4.15
N ALA A 110 -9.38 8.84 -5.14
CA ALA A 110 -8.90 7.53 -5.54
C ALA A 110 -7.76 7.71 -6.55
N VAL A 111 -6.52 7.50 -6.15
CA VAL A 111 -5.35 7.79 -6.99
C VAL A 111 -4.63 6.51 -7.39
N GLY A 112 -4.31 6.38 -8.67
CA GLY A 112 -3.40 5.36 -9.18
C GLY A 112 -2.22 6.00 -9.92
N ARG A 113 -1.20 5.21 -10.16
CA ARG A 113 0.00 5.64 -10.90
C ARG A 113 0.37 4.63 -11.96
N ILE A 114 0.78 5.11 -13.12
CA ILE A 114 1.51 4.32 -14.11
C ILE A 114 2.80 5.03 -14.50
N HIS A 115 3.84 4.24 -14.64
CA HIS A 115 5.10 4.63 -15.25
C HIS A 115 5.73 3.39 -15.89
N PHE A 116 6.12 3.51 -17.15
CA PHE A 116 6.79 2.46 -17.92
C PHE A 116 8.01 3.04 -18.61
N ASP A 117 8.93 2.17 -19.02
CA ASP A 117 10.17 2.56 -19.68
C ASP A 117 9.96 2.92 -21.16
N THR A 118 8.90 2.38 -21.81
CA THR A 118 8.63 2.53 -23.24
C THR A 118 7.19 2.93 -23.52
N LEU A 119 6.95 3.62 -24.63
CA LEU A 119 5.60 3.96 -25.10
C LEU A 119 4.78 2.71 -25.46
N ASP A 120 5.42 1.64 -25.89
CA ASP A 120 4.74 0.36 -26.19
C ASP A 120 4.14 -0.29 -24.94
N GLU A 121 4.81 -0.18 -23.78
CA GLU A 121 4.26 -0.64 -22.50
C GLU A 121 3.05 0.20 -22.08
N TYR A 122 3.08 1.53 -22.26
CA TYR A 122 1.90 2.40 -22.04
C TYR A 122 0.75 2.01 -22.96
N HIS A 123 1.03 1.76 -24.24
CA HIS A 123 0.01 1.35 -25.21
C HIS A 123 -0.60 -0.02 -24.86
N SER A 124 0.25 -1.00 -24.50
CA SER A 124 -0.20 -2.34 -24.09
C SER A 124 -1.11 -2.26 -22.87
N TYR A 125 -0.74 -1.46 -21.87
CA TYR A 125 -1.57 -1.22 -20.68
C TYR A 125 -2.92 -0.57 -21.05
N ALA A 126 -2.90 0.50 -21.84
CA ALA A 126 -4.11 1.20 -22.24
C ALA A 126 -5.09 0.29 -23.00
N ARG A 127 -4.57 -0.55 -23.90
CA ARG A 127 -5.36 -1.57 -24.60
C ARG A 127 -5.94 -2.62 -23.66
N SER A 128 -5.18 -3.03 -22.65
CA SER A 128 -5.63 -4.02 -21.66
C SER A 128 -6.84 -3.52 -20.88
N VAL A 129 -6.77 -2.28 -20.38
CA VAL A 129 -7.90 -1.67 -19.66
C VAL A 129 -9.10 -1.46 -20.58
N ALA A 130 -8.86 -0.95 -21.81
CA ALA A 130 -9.93 -0.74 -22.79
C ALA A 130 -10.62 -2.06 -23.17
N ALA A 131 -9.86 -3.13 -23.36
CA ALA A 131 -10.43 -4.45 -23.66
C ALA A 131 -11.20 -5.06 -22.49
N ALA A 132 -10.76 -4.82 -21.26
CA ALA A 132 -11.44 -5.32 -20.06
C ALA A 132 -12.81 -4.66 -19.83
N GLU A 133 -12.95 -3.39 -20.20
CA GLU A 133 -14.18 -2.60 -19.99
C GLU A 133 -14.88 -2.22 -21.31
N ASP A 134 -14.62 -2.92 -22.43
CA ASP A 134 -15.32 -2.65 -23.70
C ASP A 134 -16.83 -2.83 -23.51
N PRO A 135 -17.64 -1.77 -23.73
CA PRO A 135 -19.09 -1.86 -23.52
C PRO A 135 -19.79 -2.85 -24.48
N LYS A 136 -19.16 -3.20 -25.61
CA LYS A 136 -19.73 -4.13 -26.59
C LYS A 136 -19.37 -5.59 -26.28
N GLN A 137 -18.16 -5.82 -25.78
CA GLN A 137 -17.64 -7.14 -25.48
C GLN A 137 -16.69 -7.07 -24.28
N PRO A 138 -17.24 -6.87 -23.06
CA PRO A 138 -16.39 -6.79 -21.88
C PRO A 138 -15.68 -8.12 -21.65
N LEU A 139 -14.42 -8.03 -21.25
CA LEU A 139 -13.68 -9.21 -20.82
C LEU A 139 -14.39 -9.84 -19.63
N THR A 140 -14.59 -11.16 -19.70
CA THR A 140 -15.14 -11.92 -18.58
C THR A 140 -14.19 -13.05 -18.24
N LEU A 141 -13.53 -12.94 -17.08
CA LEU A 141 -12.70 -13.99 -16.51
C LEU A 141 -13.52 -14.91 -15.63
N ASP A 142 -13.02 -16.12 -15.44
CA ASP A 142 -13.52 -17.01 -14.40
C ASP A 142 -13.38 -16.31 -13.04
N ARG A 143 -14.37 -16.51 -12.18
CA ARG A 143 -14.39 -15.93 -10.82
C ARG A 143 -13.46 -16.71 -9.90
N GLN A 144 -12.16 -16.52 -10.10
CA GLN A 144 -11.12 -17.15 -9.30
C GLN A 144 -10.38 -16.10 -8.46
N ALA A 145 -10.32 -16.36 -7.15
CA ALA A 145 -9.51 -15.60 -6.21
C ALA A 145 -8.43 -16.53 -5.63
N ALA A 146 -7.18 -16.14 -5.73
CA ALA A 146 -6.05 -16.87 -5.19
C ALA A 146 -5.44 -16.12 -4.00
N PHE A 147 -5.24 -16.82 -2.89
CA PHE A 147 -4.53 -16.33 -1.71
C PHE A 147 -3.22 -17.10 -1.58
N PHE A 148 -2.09 -16.37 -1.59
CA PHE A 148 -0.75 -16.91 -1.64
C PHE A 148 0.04 -16.44 -0.42
N GLY A 149 0.16 -17.30 0.59
CA GLY A 149 0.84 -17.03 1.86
C GLY A 149 2.20 -17.72 1.94
N VAL A 150 3.28 -16.97 1.78
CA VAL A 150 4.62 -17.50 2.01
C VAL A 150 4.83 -17.72 3.50
N CYS A 151 5.29 -18.92 3.87
CA CYS A 151 5.62 -19.30 5.24
C CYS A 151 6.95 -20.05 5.25
N ASN A 152 8.04 -19.36 5.64
CA ASN A 152 9.37 -19.94 5.74
C ASN A 152 9.65 -20.31 7.19
N GLY A 153 9.96 -21.60 7.47
CA GLY A 153 10.00 -22.17 8.81
C GLY A 153 10.75 -21.37 9.89
N PRO A 154 11.97 -20.85 9.65
CA PRO A 154 12.69 -20.08 10.67
C PRO A 154 12.45 -18.56 10.60
N ASP A 155 11.60 -18.07 9.70
CA ASP A 155 11.34 -16.63 9.52
C ASP A 155 10.02 -16.18 10.18
N PRO A 156 10.08 -15.43 11.31
CA PRO A 156 8.88 -15.03 12.03
C PRO A 156 7.94 -14.12 11.23
N ALA A 157 8.47 -13.32 10.30
CA ALA A 157 7.67 -12.35 9.57
C ALA A 157 6.71 -13.02 8.58
N THR A 158 7.21 -14.00 7.82
CA THR A 158 6.37 -14.78 6.90
C THR A 158 5.42 -15.71 7.64
N GLN A 159 5.84 -16.30 8.77
CA GLN A 159 4.93 -17.06 9.63
C GLN A 159 3.77 -16.19 10.14
N LEU A 160 4.07 -14.97 10.59
CA LEU A 160 3.08 -14.04 11.09
C LEU A 160 2.09 -13.64 9.99
N SER A 161 2.57 -13.26 8.81
CA SER A 161 1.70 -12.84 7.71
C SER A 161 0.88 -14.01 7.14
N ALA A 162 1.42 -15.21 7.04
CA ALA A 162 0.65 -16.38 6.66
C ALA A 162 -0.49 -16.64 7.65
N ALA A 163 -0.17 -16.79 8.95
CA ALA A 163 -1.14 -17.21 9.97
C ALA A 163 -2.13 -16.10 10.40
N GLN A 164 -1.74 -14.82 10.33
CA GLN A 164 -2.56 -13.72 10.84
C GLN A 164 -3.22 -12.88 9.75
N LEU A 165 -2.78 -13.00 8.49
CA LEU A 165 -3.31 -12.23 7.36
C LEU A 165 -3.90 -13.15 6.29
N VAL A 166 -3.07 -13.98 5.63
CA VAL A 166 -3.49 -14.72 4.43
C VAL A 166 -4.50 -15.81 4.76
N ASP A 167 -4.20 -16.67 5.72
CA ASP A 167 -5.02 -17.80 6.17
C ASP A 167 -6.44 -17.36 6.59
N PRO A 168 -6.58 -16.33 7.46
CA PRO A 168 -7.89 -15.83 7.83
C PRO A 168 -8.66 -15.22 6.66
N LEU A 169 -8.00 -14.43 5.78
CA LEU A 169 -8.66 -13.86 4.61
C LEU A 169 -9.13 -14.95 3.64
N ALA A 170 -8.28 -15.94 3.35
CA ALA A 170 -8.64 -17.08 2.50
C ALA A 170 -9.85 -17.85 3.08
N THR A 171 -9.88 -18.05 4.39
CA THR A 171 -10.98 -18.70 5.09
C THR A 171 -12.26 -17.87 5.02
N THR A 172 -12.20 -16.58 5.37
CA THR A 172 -13.35 -15.66 5.35
C THR A 172 -13.95 -15.58 3.94
N PHE A 173 -13.13 -15.34 2.92
CA PHE A 173 -13.61 -15.20 1.54
C PHE A 173 -13.95 -16.56 0.91
N GLY A 174 -13.31 -17.65 1.32
CA GLY A 174 -13.74 -19.01 0.98
C GLY A 174 -15.17 -19.28 1.40
N GLN A 175 -15.56 -18.84 2.58
CA GLN A 175 -16.94 -18.97 3.07
C GLN A 175 -17.90 -17.97 2.40
N GLN A 176 -17.55 -16.69 2.35
CA GLN A 176 -18.42 -15.64 1.80
C GLN A 176 -18.70 -15.82 0.30
N LEU A 177 -17.70 -16.23 -0.48
CA LEU A 177 -17.81 -16.36 -1.93
C LEU A 177 -18.39 -17.71 -2.35
N THR A 178 -18.31 -18.77 -1.53
CA THR A 178 -18.92 -20.07 -1.84
C THR A 178 -20.45 -19.97 -2.03
N GLY A 179 -21.11 -19.01 -1.39
CA GLY A 179 -22.53 -18.71 -1.59
C GLY A 179 -22.85 -17.90 -2.85
N GLN A 180 -21.83 -17.36 -3.53
CA GLN A 180 -22.02 -16.56 -4.74
C GLN A 180 -21.74 -17.40 -5.99
N PRO A 181 -22.64 -17.39 -7.00
CA PRO A 181 -22.48 -18.25 -8.17
C PRO A 181 -21.15 -18.04 -8.89
N GLY A 182 -20.39 -19.11 -9.05
CA GLY A 182 -19.20 -19.19 -9.89
C GLY A 182 -17.87 -18.82 -9.24
N TRP A 183 -17.83 -18.33 -8.00
CA TRP A 183 -16.56 -18.04 -7.34
C TRP A 183 -15.83 -19.33 -6.88
N GLN A 184 -14.52 -19.36 -7.10
CA GLN A 184 -13.58 -20.36 -6.58
C GLN A 184 -12.46 -19.63 -5.84
N VAL A 185 -12.26 -19.97 -4.56
CA VAL A 185 -11.19 -19.45 -3.74
C VAL A 185 -10.12 -20.53 -3.60
N GLN A 186 -8.91 -20.19 -4.00
CA GLN A 186 -7.72 -21.03 -3.90
C GLN A 186 -6.80 -20.47 -2.82
N HIS A 187 -6.23 -21.35 -2.01
CA HIS A 187 -5.29 -20.98 -0.96
C HIS A 187 -4.00 -21.79 -1.10
N TRP A 188 -2.89 -21.09 -1.17
CA TRP A 188 -1.54 -21.67 -1.30
C TRP A 188 -0.67 -21.17 -0.15
N GLU A 189 -0.15 -22.08 0.64
CA GLU A 189 0.68 -21.77 1.80
C GLU A 189 1.89 -22.69 1.93
N ALA A 190 2.83 -22.35 2.82
CA ALA A 190 4.02 -23.11 3.12
C ALA A 190 4.73 -23.59 1.85
N ALA A 191 5.06 -24.87 1.73
CA ALA A 191 5.78 -25.41 0.57
C ALA A 191 5.03 -25.27 -0.76
N ALA A 192 3.71 -25.10 -0.74
CA ALA A 192 2.90 -24.88 -1.94
C ALA A 192 2.99 -23.44 -2.47
N ALA A 193 3.36 -22.46 -1.61
CA ALA A 193 3.57 -21.08 -2.00
C ALA A 193 4.99 -20.82 -2.56
N ASN A 194 5.40 -21.65 -3.50
CA ASN A 194 6.72 -21.62 -4.13
C ASN A 194 6.76 -20.78 -5.42
N LYS A 195 7.98 -20.49 -5.91
CA LYS A 195 8.21 -19.69 -7.12
C LYS A 195 7.48 -20.24 -8.35
N ALA A 196 7.52 -21.57 -8.54
CA ALA A 196 6.87 -22.20 -9.68
C ALA A 196 5.35 -22.02 -9.66
N LYS A 197 4.71 -22.10 -8.48
CA LYS A 197 3.28 -21.84 -8.34
C LYS A 197 2.95 -20.37 -8.60
N LEU A 198 3.72 -19.45 -8.04
CA LEU A 198 3.49 -18.02 -8.26
C LEU A 198 3.64 -17.64 -9.75
N ALA A 199 4.61 -18.20 -10.46
CA ALA A 199 4.77 -18.00 -11.89
C ALA A 199 3.55 -18.49 -12.69
N ARG A 200 2.92 -19.61 -12.27
CA ARG A 200 1.69 -20.10 -12.91
C ARG A 200 0.49 -19.19 -12.65
N LEU A 201 0.42 -18.57 -11.46
CA LEU A 201 -0.61 -17.60 -11.10
C LEU A 201 -0.39 -16.24 -11.77
N LEU A 202 0.86 -15.90 -12.11
CA LEU A 202 1.22 -14.66 -12.79
C LEU A 202 1.50 -14.89 -14.29
N GLY A 203 0.51 -15.45 -14.98
CA GLY A 203 0.53 -15.59 -16.43
C GLY A 203 0.87 -16.98 -16.98
N GLY A 204 1.22 -17.94 -16.11
CA GLY A 204 1.60 -19.30 -16.52
C GLY A 204 0.42 -20.29 -16.66
N GLY A 205 -0.78 -19.83 -16.97
CA GLY A 205 -1.95 -20.67 -17.28
C GLY A 205 -2.89 -20.96 -16.10
N GLU A 206 -2.62 -20.43 -14.90
CA GLU A 206 -3.51 -20.48 -13.75
C GLU A 206 -3.85 -19.07 -13.23
N THR A 207 -3.80 -18.07 -14.10
CA THR A 207 -4.01 -16.66 -13.74
C THR A 207 -5.42 -16.45 -13.23
N PRO A 208 -5.61 -16.04 -11.95
CA PRO A 208 -6.93 -15.77 -11.38
C PRO A 208 -7.42 -14.36 -11.79
N ALA A 209 -8.69 -14.06 -11.53
CA ALA A 209 -9.17 -12.68 -11.62
C ALA A 209 -8.57 -11.79 -10.53
N PHE A 210 -8.30 -12.37 -9.35
CA PHE A 210 -7.68 -11.69 -8.22
C PHE A 210 -6.61 -12.56 -7.54
N LEU A 211 -5.44 -11.97 -7.29
CA LEU A 211 -4.36 -12.58 -6.52
C LEU A 211 -4.00 -11.72 -5.32
N PHE A 212 -4.12 -12.28 -4.12
CA PHE A 212 -3.56 -11.71 -2.90
C PHE A 212 -2.31 -12.48 -2.50
N SER A 213 -1.17 -11.83 -2.34
CA SER A 213 0.04 -12.47 -1.85
C SER A 213 0.64 -11.75 -0.66
N ALA A 214 1.17 -12.51 0.30
CA ALA A 214 1.97 -11.98 1.41
C ALA A 214 3.30 -12.72 1.52
N SER A 215 4.38 -11.94 1.48
CA SER A 215 5.76 -12.44 1.51
C SER A 215 6.76 -11.32 1.83
N HIS A 216 8.06 -11.66 1.89
CA HIS A 216 9.08 -10.64 1.74
C HIS A 216 9.13 -10.11 0.30
N GLY A 217 9.34 -8.80 0.16
CA GLY A 217 9.83 -8.21 -1.08
C GLY A 217 11.35 -8.15 -1.08
N ALA A 218 11.98 -8.46 -2.20
CA ALA A 218 13.43 -8.37 -2.33
C ALA A 218 13.90 -6.93 -2.08
N GLY A 219 14.91 -6.77 -1.25
CA GLY A 219 15.51 -5.48 -0.91
C GLY A 219 17.04 -5.54 -0.99
N PHE A 220 17.66 -4.40 -1.25
CA PHE A 220 19.11 -4.27 -1.34
C PHE A 220 19.59 -3.27 -0.29
N SER A 221 20.60 -3.66 0.49
CA SER A 221 21.14 -2.85 1.58
C SER A 221 21.98 -1.66 1.11
N GLN A 222 22.46 -1.69 -0.14
CA GLN A 222 23.27 -0.65 -0.72
C GLN A 222 22.45 0.17 -1.72
N SER A 223 22.36 1.48 -1.49
CA SER A 223 21.77 2.41 -2.44
C SER A 223 22.55 2.38 -3.76
N GLY A 224 21.84 2.25 -4.88
CA GLY A 224 22.44 2.18 -6.21
C GLY A 224 23.02 0.81 -6.60
N ASP A 225 22.70 -0.28 -5.88
CA ASP A 225 22.98 -1.64 -6.35
C ASP A 225 22.40 -1.83 -7.77
N ALA A 226 23.19 -2.36 -8.70
CA ALA A 226 22.83 -2.50 -10.10
C ALA A 226 21.54 -3.32 -10.32
N ARG A 227 21.22 -4.24 -9.41
CA ARG A 227 20.02 -5.09 -9.46
C ARG A 227 18.77 -4.37 -8.94
N GLN A 228 18.94 -3.27 -8.22
CA GLN A 228 17.88 -2.62 -7.47
C GLN A 228 16.68 -2.25 -8.37
N ARG A 229 16.91 -1.59 -9.50
CA ARG A 229 15.81 -1.20 -10.40
C ARG A 229 15.06 -2.39 -11.01
N GLY A 230 15.74 -3.48 -11.27
CA GLY A 230 15.14 -4.68 -11.89
C GLY A 230 14.45 -5.61 -10.90
N GLN A 231 14.93 -5.68 -9.67
CA GLN A 231 14.57 -6.76 -8.74
C GLN A 231 14.02 -6.28 -7.40
N GLN A 232 14.16 -5.01 -7.01
CA GLN A 232 13.62 -4.55 -5.73
C GLN A 232 12.09 -4.61 -5.74
N GLY A 233 11.52 -5.19 -4.69
CA GLY A 233 10.09 -5.50 -4.61
C GLY A 233 9.65 -6.80 -5.28
N ALA A 234 10.59 -7.56 -5.86
CA ALA A 234 10.32 -8.91 -6.35
C ALA A 234 9.92 -9.85 -5.20
N ILE A 235 9.07 -10.83 -5.46
CA ILE A 235 8.42 -11.65 -4.44
C ILE A 235 9.33 -12.80 -4.03
N VAL A 236 9.70 -12.86 -2.75
CA VAL A 236 10.44 -13.99 -2.16
C VAL A 236 9.46 -15.12 -1.85
N CYS A 237 9.69 -16.30 -2.42
CA CYS A 237 8.79 -17.44 -2.32
C CYS A 237 9.24 -18.45 -1.24
N SER A 238 8.40 -19.45 -0.98
CA SER A 238 8.68 -20.49 0.03
C SER A 238 9.88 -21.40 -0.30
N ASP A 239 10.44 -21.31 -1.50
CA ASP A 239 11.72 -21.94 -1.86
C ASP A 239 12.90 -21.38 -1.05
N TRP A 240 12.79 -20.16 -0.53
CA TRP A 240 13.78 -19.59 0.37
C TRP A 240 13.74 -20.27 1.74
N PRO A 241 14.89 -20.73 2.28
CA PRO A 241 14.91 -21.49 3.55
C PRO A 241 14.63 -20.63 4.80
N GLY A 242 14.26 -19.36 4.68
CA GLY A 242 13.93 -18.46 5.79
C GLY A 242 15.15 -17.93 6.54
N ARG A 243 16.36 -18.07 5.99
CA ARG A 243 17.62 -17.55 6.56
C ARG A 243 18.66 -17.31 5.48
N GLY A 244 19.54 -16.36 5.74
CA GLY A 244 20.50 -15.88 4.74
C GLY A 244 19.83 -15.02 3.66
N ALA A 245 20.60 -14.48 2.74
CA ALA A 245 20.05 -13.70 1.63
C ALA A 245 19.30 -14.61 0.65
N PRO A 246 18.11 -14.21 0.14
CA PRO A 246 17.47 -14.96 -0.93
C PRO A 246 18.33 -14.99 -2.19
N GLU A 247 18.40 -16.14 -2.83
CA GLU A 247 19.03 -16.32 -4.14
C GLU A 247 17.99 -16.12 -5.26
N GLU A 248 18.42 -15.97 -6.50
CA GLU A 248 17.55 -15.77 -7.68
C GLU A 248 16.48 -16.87 -7.81
N LYS A 249 16.82 -18.12 -7.55
CA LYS A 249 15.86 -19.25 -7.57
C LYS A 249 14.73 -19.14 -6.54
N HIS A 250 14.89 -18.30 -5.52
CA HIS A 250 13.91 -18.10 -4.45
C HIS A 250 12.98 -16.93 -4.71
N VAL A 251 13.28 -16.11 -5.71
CA VAL A 251 12.62 -14.80 -5.93
C VAL A 251 11.97 -14.78 -7.30
N LEU A 252 10.69 -14.41 -7.35
CA LEU A 252 10.02 -14.16 -8.62
C LEU A 252 10.18 -12.69 -8.99
N THR A 253 10.84 -12.45 -10.11
CA THR A 253 11.16 -11.13 -10.66
C THR A 253 10.34 -10.81 -11.90
N ALA A 254 10.49 -9.61 -12.44
CA ALA A 254 9.89 -9.23 -13.72
C ALA A 254 10.39 -10.10 -14.91
N ASP A 255 11.64 -10.56 -14.83
CA ASP A 255 12.26 -11.38 -15.90
C ASP A 255 11.70 -12.81 -15.94
N ASP A 256 11.07 -13.27 -14.85
CA ASP A 256 10.36 -14.55 -14.80
C ASP A 256 9.00 -14.51 -15.51
N ILE A 257 8.50 -13.32 -15.89
CA ILE A 257 7.25 -13.16 -16.64
C ILE A 257 7.57 -13.20 -18.13
N GLY A 258 7.36 -14.36 -18.75
CA GLY A 258 7.62 -14.58 -20.18
C GLY A 258 6.72 -13.74 -21.08
N ASP A 259 7.16 -13.53 -22.33
CA ASP A 259 6.36 -12.79 -23.34
C ASP A 259 5.08 -13.53 -23.76
N ASP A 260 4.96 -14.81 -23.42
CA ASP A 260 3.79 -15.65 -23.65
C ASP A 260 2.79 -15.64 -22.48
N ALA A 261 3.05 -14.91 -21.40
CA ALA A 261 2.19 -14.87 -20.24
C ALA A 261 0.76 -14.37 -20.55
N HIS A 262 -0.22 -14.91 -19.84
CA HIS A 262 -1.64 -14.58 -19.94
C HIS A 262 -2.08 -13.82 -18.68
N LEU A 263 -2.02 -12.49 -18.72
CA LEU A 263 -2.23 -11.61 -17.56
C LEU A 263 -3.48 -10.74 -17.68
N LEU A 264 -4.11 -10.70 -18.87
CA LEU A 264 -5.20 -9.76 -19.15
C LEU A 264 -6.36 -9.94 -18.15
N GLY A 265 -6.70 -8.85 -17.48
CA GLY A 265 -7.81 -8.81 -16.52
C GLY A 265 -7.43 -9.06 -15.06
N LEU A 266 -6.20 -9.53 -14.76
CA LEU A 266 -5.73 -9.77 -13.39
C LEU A 266 -5.67 -8.46 -12.59
N ILE A 267 -6.12 -8.52 -11.34
CA ILE A 267 -5.79 -7.53 -10.29
C ILE A 267 -5.01 -8.26 -9.20
N SER A 268 -3.85 -7.72 -8.81
CA SER A 268 -3.00 -8.30 -7.76
C SER A 268 -2.86 -7.37 -6.56
N PHE A 269 -2.78 -7.97 -5.37
CA PHE A 269 -2.44 -7.29 -4.13
C PHE A 269 -1.18 -7.94 -3.54
N PHE A 270 -0.07 -7.20 -3.49
CA PHE A 270 1.22 -7.66 -2.97
C PHE A 270 1.49 -7.04 -1.60
N PHE A 271 1.25 -7.80 -0.54
CA PHE A 271 1.72 -7.46 0.79
C PHE A 271 3.21 -7.85 0.89
N ALA A 272 4.07 -6.98 0.39
CA ALA A 272 5.51 -7.19 0.32
C ALA A 272 6.24 -5.85 0.32
N CYS A 273 7.41 -5.79 0.97
CA CYS A 273 8.26 -4.62 0.94
C CYS A 273 8.57 -4.22 -0.51
N TYR A 274 8.48 -2.94 -0.83
CA TYR A 274 8.78 -2.39 -2.16
C TYR A 274 7.93 -2.96 -3.31
N GLY A 275 6.87 -3.69 -3.03
CA GLY A 275 6.06 -4.38 -4.04
C GLY A 275 5.40 -3.46 -5.08
N ALA A 276 5.21 -2.17 -4.79
CA ALA A 276 4.74 -1.17 -5.74
C ALA A 276 5.84 -0.21 -6.18
N GLY A 277 6.84 0.04 -5.32
CA GLY A 277 7.89 0.99 -5.65
C GLY A 277 8.88 1.21 -4.51
N THR A 278 9.87 2.03 -4.79
CA THR A 278 10.94 2.36 -3.85
C THR A 278 11.04 3.87 -3.71
N PRO A 279 10.99 4.42 -2.48
CA PRO A 279 11.26 5.84 -2.26
C PRO A 279 12.78 6.07 -2.27
N ARG A 280 13.20 7.34 -2.35
CA ARG A 280 14.61 7.66 -2.20
C ARG A 280 15.12 7.41 -0.79
N TYR A 281 14.34 7.80 0.22
CA TYR A 281 14.71 7.73 1.63
C TYR A 281 13.80 6.79 2.39
N ASP A 282 14.39 6.11 3.38
CA ASP A 282 13.69 5.24 4.31
C ASP A 282 12.79 6.07 5.24
N ASP A 283 11.50 5.78 5.24
CA ASP A 283 10.53 6.45 6.10
C ASP A 283 10.50 5.88 7.53
N PHE A 284 11.17 4.78 7.77
CA PHE A 284 11.16 4.05 9.06
C PHE A 284 12.48 4.16 9.83
N THR A 285 13.58 4.47 9.15
CA THR A 285 14.90 4.58 9.78
C THR A 285 15.42 5.99 9.65
N VAL A 286 15.65 6.61 10.80
CA VAL A 286 16.23 7.96 10.90
C VAL A 286 17.61 7.83 11.52
N ASN A 287 18.67 8.10 10.77
CA ASN A 287 20.03 8.12 11.29
C ASN A 287 20.32 9.48 11.91
N ALA A 288 20.38 9.54 13.25
CA ALA A 288 20.94 10.67 13.97
C ALA A 288 22.48 10.56 13.92
N ARG A 289 23.16 11.29 13.03
CA ARG A 289 24.60 11.48 13.15
C ARG A 289 24.84 12.57 14.18
N GLN A 290 25.19 12.16 15.40
CA GLN A 290 25.85 13.07 16.34
C GLN A 290 27.18 13.48 15.76
N ARG A 291 27.30 14.72 15.30
CA ARG A 291 28.62 15.34 15.13
C ARG A 291 29.18 15.60 16.52
N ALA A 292 30.14 14.76 16.91
CA ALA A 292 30.86 14.98 18.15
C ALA A 292 31.35 16.45 18.25
N GLY A 293 30.87 17.19 19.27
CA GLY A 293 31.43 18.44 19.70
C GLY A 293 30.71 19.74 19.32
N GLN A 294 29.51 19.73 18.77
CA GLN A 294 28.71 20.95 18.63
C GLN A 294 27.48 20.89 19.51
N SER A 295 27.38 21.83 20.44
CA SER A 295 26.16 22.13 21.21
C SER A 295 25.04 22.51 20.23
N VAL A 296 24.00 21.72 20.12
CA VAL A 296 22.90 21.96 19.20
C VAL A 296 21.76 22.60 19.96
N SER A 297 21.68 23.90 19.83
CA SER A 297 20.47 24.67 20.11
C SER A 297 19.67 24.76 18.81
N GLY A 298 18.69 23.89 18.63
CA GLY A 298 17.84 23.90 17.45
C GLY A 298 17.70 22.51 16.83
N LEU A 299 16.60 22.25 16.19
CA LEU A 299 16.23 21.00 15.53
C LEU A 299 17.43 20.39 14.77
N GLU A 300 17.99 19.31 15.32
CA GLU A 300 19.05 18.56 14.65
C GLU A 300 18.53 18.08 13.29
N GLN A 301 19.32 18.28 12.25
CA GLN A 301 19.03 17.66 10.95
C GLN A 301 19.21 16.17 11.07
N VAL A 302 18.11 15.47 11.13
CA VAL A 302 18.09 14.02 11.08
C VAL A 302 18.39 13.59 9.66
N GLU A 303 19.54 12.95 9.44
CA GLU A 303 19.91 12.41 8.14
C GLU A 303 19.06 11.17 7.86
N ARG A 304 18.24 11.23 6.81
CA ARG A 304 17.47 10.07 6.34
C ARG A 304 18.39 9.04 5.70
N THR A 305 18.15 7.76 5.96
CA THR A 305 18.86 6.68 5.26
C THR A 305 18.41 6.64 3.80
N GLU A 306 19.33 6.71 2.86
CA GLU A 306 19.04 6.59 1.45
C GLU A 306 18.86 5.10 1.09
N ILE A 307 17.69 4.74 0.55
CA ILE A 307 17.39 3.40 0.02
C ILE A 307 17.87 3.31 -1.43
N ALA A 308 17.54 4.33 -2.23
CA ALA A 308 17.86 4.37 -3.64
C ALA A 308 18.31 5.79 -4.04
N PRO A 309 19.18 5.95 -5.04
CA PRO A 309 19.62 7.28 -5.51
C PRO A 309 18.45 8.14 -5.98
N GLN A 310 17.39 7.49 -6.47
CA GLN A 310 16.16 8.12 -6.96
C GLN A 310 14.98 7.19 -6.70
N PRO A 311 13.76 7.72 -6.43
CA PRO A 311 12.57 6.89 -6.29
C PRO A 311 12.18 6.29 -7.65
N PHE A 312 11.54 5.11 -7.62
CA PHE A 312 11.08 4.44 -8.84
C PHE A 312 9.88 3.52 -8.57
N VAL A 313 9.09 3.24 -9.61
CA VAL A 313 8.05 2.21 -9.60
C VAL A 313 8.70 0.83 -9.74
N ALA A 314 8.26 -0.15 -8.96
CA ALA A 314 8.83 -1.50 -9.00
C ALA A 314 8.66 -2.15 -10.38
N ARG A 315 9.70 -2.88 -10.83
CA ARG A 315 9.71 -3.44 -12.20
C ARG A 315 8.69 -4.56 -12.38
N LEU A 316 8.42 -5.36 -11.35
CA LEU A 316 7.43 -6.44 -11.45
C LEU A 316 6.02 -5.92 -11.79
N PRO A 317 5.42 -4.96 -11.07
CA PRO A 317 4.17 -4.34 -11.49
C PRO A 317 4.21 -3.75 -12.90
N GLN A 318 5.29 -3.06 -13.28
CA GLN A 318 5.41 -2.52 -14.64
C GLN A 318 5.32 -3.62 -15.70
N ARG A 319 6.04 -4.74 -15.51
CA ARG A 319 6.01 -5.87 -16.40
C ARG A 319 4.64 -6.53 -16.49
N LEU A 320 3.96 -6.67 -15.34
CA LEU A 320 2.61 -7.25 -15.29
C LEU A 320 1.59 -6.38 -16.03
N LEU A 321 1.65 -5.06 -15.88
CA LEU A 321 0.71 -4.13 -16.50
C LEU A 321 1.03 -3.88 -17.98
N GLY A 322 2.29 -3.61 -18.31
CA GLY A 322 2.75 -3.28 -19.68
C GLY A 322 2.96 -4.50 -20.59
N HIS A 323 2.43 -5.67 -20.22
CA HIS A 323 2.67 -6.90 -20.95
C HIS A 323 2.15 -6.86 -22.42
N PRO A 324 2.95 -7.25 -23.44
CA PRO A 324 2.61 -7.05 -24.85
C PRO A 324 1.37 -7.82 -25.33
N ARG A 325 1.04 -8.95 -24.70
CA ARG A 325 -0.15 -9.76 -25.03
C ARG A 325 -1.41 -9.38 -24.26
N GLY A 326 -1.36 -8.31 -23.50
CA GLY A 326 -2.38 -7.86 -22.57
C GLY A 326 -1.95 -8.08 -21.13
N GLY A 327 -1.93 -7.00 -20.37
CA GLY A 327 -1.43 -6.96 -19.00
C GLY A 327 -2.52 -7.03 -17.94
N ALA A 328 -2.08 -7.15 -16.70
CA ALA A 328 -2.91 -6.96 -15.51
C ALA A 328 -3.54 -5.56 -15.52
N LEU A 329 -4.66 -5.40 -14.85
CA LEU A 329 -5.36 -4.11 -14.76
C LEU A 329 -4.77 -3.20 -13.68
N ALA A 330 -4.35 -3.79 -12.56
CA ALA A 330 -3.71 -3.08 -11.48
C ALA A 330 -2.93 -4.01 -10.54
N VAL A 331 -1.95 -3.42 -9.86
CA VAL A 331 -1.25 -4.02 -8.72
C VAL A 331 -1.36 -3.05 -7.53
N VAL A 332 -1.86 -3.54 -6.40
CA VAL A 332 -1.76 -2.85 -5.11
C VAL A 332 -0.52 -3.35 -4.39
N GLY A 333 0.26 -2.46 -3.83
CA GLY A 333 1.45 -2.84 -3.09
C GLY A 333 2.03 -1.69 -2.25
N HIS A 334 3.12 -1.96 -1.55
CA HIS A 334 3.80 -0.97 -0.73
C HIS A 334 4.88 -0.22 -1.52
N VAL A 335 4.94 1.07 -1.29
CA VAL A 335 6.14 1.87 -1.54
C VAL A 335 6.91 1.93 -0.24
N ASP A 336 8.15 1.42 -0.19
CA ASP A 336 8.92 1.15 1.01
C ASP A 336 8.51 -0.17 1.69
N ARG A 337 8.74 -0.32 2.99
CA ARG A 337 8.56 -1.58 3.73
C ARG A 337 7.11 -1.80 4.15
N ALA A 338 6.69 -3.06 4.08
CA ALA A 338 5.42 -3.54 4.62
C ALA A 338 5.62 -4.07 6.05
N TRP A 339 4.74 -3.72 6.97
CA TRP A 339 4.85 -4.08 8.37
C TRP A 339 3.62 -4.85 8.87
N GLY A 340 3.84 -5.73 9.85
CA GLY A 340 2.76 -6.47 10.51
C GLY A 340 1.73 -5.59 11.22
N THR A 341 2.05 -4.31 11.48
CA THR A 341 1.11 -3.32 12.02
C THR A 341 -0.13 -3.12 11.16
N SER A 342 -0.08 -3.49 9.89
CA SER A 342 -1.22 -3.47 8.97
C SER A 342 -2.34 -4.44 9.38
N PHE A 343 -2.02 -5.55 10.01
CA PHE A 343 -2.98 -6.61 10.33
C PHE A 343 -2.89 -7.14 11.77
N ALA A 344 -1.92 -6.64 12.56
CA ALA A 344 -1.76 -6.97 13.98
C ALA A 344 -1.45 -5.70 14.77
N TRP A 345 -2.29 -5.39 15.75
CA TRP A 345 -2.15 -4.20 16.60
C TRP A 345 -2.27 -4.59 18.06
N GLU A 346 -1.27 -4.25 18.89
CA GLU A 346 -1.24 -4.54 20.34
C GLU A 346 -1.54 -6.01 20.70
N GLY A 347 -1.05 -6.93 19.87
CA GLY A 347 -1.26 -8.37 20.06
C GLY A 347 -2.61 -8.88 19.55
N ALA A 348 -3.50 -8.02 19.09
CA ALA A 348 -4.77 -8.39 18.49
C ALA A 348 -4.70 -8.37 16.96
N ARG A 349 -5.39 -9.32 16.33
CA ARG A 349 -5.57 -9.35 14.89
C ARG A 349 -6.54 -8.24 14.46
N GLN A 350 -6.17 -7.49 13.42
CA GLN A 350 -6.99 -6.42 12.86
C GLN A 350 -7.09 -6.55 11.34
N LEU A 351 -8.07 -7.28 10.86
CA LEU A 351 -8.28 -7.51 9.42
C LEU A 351 -9.37 -6.63 8.80
N GLY A 352 -10.08 -5.83 9.59
CA GLY A 352 -11.25 -5.08 9.13
C GLY A 352 -11.00 -4.25 7.87
N THR A 353 -9.83 -3.61 7.75
CA THR A 353 -9.46 -2.85 6.54
C THR A 353 -9.36 -3.75 5.31
N PHE A 354 -8.71 -4.92 5.43
CA PHE A 354 -8.58 -5.87 4.32
C PHE A 354 -9.93 -6.53 3.98
N GLU A 355 -10.69 -6.95 4.99
CA GLU A 355 -11.99 -7.60 4.81
C GLU A 355 -12.99 -6.65 4.14
N SER A 356 -13.06 -5.39 4.58
CA SER A 356 -13.92 -4.38 3.98
C SER A 356 -13.52 -4.09 2.53
N ALA A 357 -12.22 -3.86 2.28
CA ALA A 357 -11.71 -3.59 0.94
C ALA A 357 -11.97 -4.77 -0.02
N LEU A 358 -11.66 -6.00 0.38
CA LEU A 358 -11.88 -7.17 -0.47
C LEU A 358 -13.38 -7.46 -0.67
N THR A 359 -14.23 -7.20 0.32
CA THR A 359 -15.68 -7.31 0.16
C THR A 359 -16.21 -6.36 -0.93
N LYS A 360 -15.76 -5.10 -0.92
CA LYS A 360 -16.07 -4.11 -1.97
C LYS A 360 -15.56 -4.60 -3.34
N LEU A 361 -14.31 -5.06 -3.41
CA LEU A 361 -13.69 -5.52 -4.65
C LEU A 361 -14.46 -6.69 -5.28
N PHE A 362 -14.78 -7.72 -4.49
CA PHE A 362 -15.55 -8.87 -4.95
C PHE A 362 -17.02 -8.52 -5.22
N GLY A 363 -17.53 -7.45 -4.61
CA GLY A 363 -18.81 -6.83 -4.91
C GLY A 363 -18.86 -6.11 -6.27
N GLY A 364 -17.71 -5.90 -6.90
CA GLY A 364 -17.60 -5.26 -8.22
C GLY A 364 -17.31 -3.76 -8.16
N ASP A 365 -16.90 -3.25 -7.00
CA ASP A 365 -16.50 -1.86 -6.84
C ASP A 365 -15.18 -1.57 -7.57
N ARG A 366 -14.98 -0.30 -7.95
CA ARG A 366 -13.75 0.17 -8.59
C ARG A 366 -12.60 0.21 -7.58
N LEU A 367 -11.41 -0.21 -8.01
CA LEU A 367 -10.26 -0.44 -7.14
C LEU A 367 -9.87 0.78 -6.30
N GLY A 368 -9.90 1.98 -6.85
CA GLY A 368 -9.57 3.18 -6.09
C GLY A 368 -10.57 3.47 -4.95
N PHE A 369 -11.86 3.15 -5.13
CA PHE A 369 -12.85 3.21 -4.05
C PHE A 369 -12.63 2.09 -3.00
N VAL A 370 -12.23 0.91 -3.44
CA VAL A 370 -11.83 -0.18 -2.55
C VAL A 370 -10.69 0.24 -1.62
N MET A 371 -9.73 1.04 -2.12
CA MET A 371 -8.59 1.51 -1.33
C MET A 371 -8.93 2.61 -0.31
N GLU A 372 -10.13 3.17 -0.32
CA GLU A 372 -10.55 4.21 0.63
C GLU A 372 -10.41 3.74 2.09
N ASP A 373 -10.61 2.45 2.39
CA ASP A 373 -10.46 1.91 3.75
C ASP A 373 -9.01 1.99 4.25
N PHE A 374 -8.03 1.75 3.37
CA PHE A 374 -6.60 1.92 3.68
C PHE A 374 -6.25 3.40 3.87
N ASN A 375 -6.78 4.27 3.03
CA ASN A 375 -6.55 5.71 3.11
C ASN A 375 -7.18 6.33 4.38
N ASN A 376 -8.36 5.84 4.78
CA ASN A 376 -9.00 6.24 6.05
C ASN A 376 -8.16 5.83 7.25
N ARG A 377 -7.61 4.59 7.25
CA ARG A 377 -6.68 4.14 8.30
C ARG A 377 -5.43 5.03 8.37
N TYR A 378 -4.86 5.41 7.23
CA TYR A 378 -3.74 6.36 7.20
C TYR A 378 -4.13 7.73 7.79
N ALA A 379 -5.29 8.27 7.43
CA ALA A 379 -5.77 9.55 7.95
C ALA A 379 -5.99 9.50 9.49
N GLU A 380 -6.58 8.41 10.01
CA GLU A 380 -6.77 8.19 11.44
C GLU A 380 -5.43 8.16 12.19
N LEU A 381 -4.50 7.31 11.77
CA LEU A 381 -3.17 7.23 12.38
C LEU A 381 -2.39 8.55 12.28
N SER A 382 -2.57 9.32 11.22
CA SER A 382 -1.96 10.64 11.08
C SER A 382 -2.49 11.63 12.12
N THR A 383 -3.76 11.54 12.47
CA THR A 383 -4.37 12.36 13.52
C THR A 383 -3.78 12.00 14.90
N GLU A 384 -3.61 10.71 15.17
CA GLU A 384 -2.99 10.26 16.43
C GLU A 384 -1.53 10.69 16.54
N VAL A 385 -0.74 10.52 15.47
CA VAL A 385 0.65 11.01 15.43
C VAL A 385 0.71 12.52 15.69
N ALA A 386 -0.18 13.30 15.06
CA ALA A 386 -0.25 14.74 15.28
C ALA A 386 -0.56 15.08 16.74
N THR A 387 -1.49 14.37 17.38
CA THR A 387 -1.83 14.54 18.80
C THR A 387 -0.64 14.24 19.71
N ARG A 388 0.15 13.18 19.44
CA ARG A 388 1.35 12.88 20.24
C ARG A 388 2.46 13.92 20.05
N ILE A 389 2.64 14.42 18.82
CA ILE A 389 3.58 15.53 18.56
C ILE A 389 3.15 16.80 19.28
N GLU A 390 1.85 17.08 19.34
CA GLU A 390 1.30 18.21 20.09
C GLU A 390 1.54 18.07 21.59
N ALA A 391 1.30 16.89 22.17
CA ALA A 391 1.58 16.58 23.58
C ALA A 391 3.06 16.87 23.92
N ILE A 392 4.01 16.39 23.08
CA ILE A 392 5.44 16.68 23.24
C ILE A 392 5.71 18.19 23.21
N LYS A 393 5.05 18.93 22.32
CA LYS A 393 5.16 20.39 22.21
C LYS A 393 4.73 21.10 23.49
N PHE A 394 3.73 20.54 24.18
CA PHE A 394 3.25 21.04 25.48
C PHE A 394 3.97 20.43 26.69
N ARG A 395 5.12 19.76 26.44
CA ARG A 395 5.97 19.12 27.48
C ARG A 395 5.28 17.97 28.23
N GLU A 396 4.32 17.32 27.60
CA GLU A 396 3.77 16.07 28.10
C GLU A 396 4.74 14.92 27.80
N ILE A 397 4.79 13.93 28.69
CA ILE A 397 5.65 12.76 28.51
C ILE A 397 4.93 11.77 27.61
N VAL A 398 5.43 11.59 26.40
CA VAL A 398 5.01 10.54 25.45
C VAL A 398 6.09 9.48 25.41
N PRO A 399 5.79 8.21 25.73
CA PRO A 399 6.76 7.13 25.65
C PRO A 399 7.36 7.01 24.22
N PRO A 400 8.69 6.99 24.06
CA PRO A 400 9.32 6.93 22.73
C PRO A 400 8.90 5.72 21.90
N GLU A 401 8.70 4.58 22.55
CA GLU A 401 8.23 3.35 21.91
C GLU A 401 6.79 3.48 21.39
N GLU A 402 5.92 4.21 22.06
CA GLU A 402 4.56 4.52 21.60
C GLU A 402 4.60 5.38 20.33
N LEU A 403 5.38 6.46 20.38
CA LEU A 403 5.55 7.33 19.22
C LEU A 403 6.18 6.59 18.03
N ALA A 404 7.21 5.77 18.26
CA ALA A 404 7.85 4.98 17.21
C ALA A 404 6.90 3.97 16.58
N ARG A 405 6.07 3.30 17.39
CA ARG A 405 5.05 2.36 16.91
C ARG A 405 3.98 3.07 16.09
N LEU A 406 3.45 4.18 16.58
CA LEU A 406 2.45 4.99 15.85
C LEU A 406 3.03 5.52 14.54
N TRP A 407 4.26 6.01 14.56
CA TRP A 407 4.96 6.48 13.36
C TRP A 407 5.14 5.38 12.33
N THR A 408 5.56 4.19 12.78
CA THR A 408 5.70 3.00 11.92
C THR A 408 4.36 2.61 11.30
N ALA A 409 3.31 2.53 12.09
CA ALA A 409 1.98 2.18 11.61
C ALA A 409 1.40 3.24 10.63
N ASN A 410 1.65 4.52 10.90
CA ASN A 410 1.23 5.61 10.03
C ASN A 410 1.97 5.56 8.67
N SER A 411 3.29 5.37 8.69
CA SER A 411 4.09 5.26 7.47
C SER A 411 3.74 4.00 6.68
N ASP A 412 3.49 2.87 7.34
CA ASP A 412 3.03 1.63 6.75
C ASP A 412 1.66 1.80 6.07
N ALA A 413 0.68 2.40 6.77
CA ALA A 413 -0.65 2.66 6.22
C ALA A 413 -0.63 3.60 5.01
N ARG A 414 0.27 4.59 5.00
CA ARG A 414 0.47 5.54 3.90
C ARG A 414 1.00 4.87 2.62
N ASN A 415 1.80 3.83 2.77
CA ASN A 415 2.61 3.28 1.69
C ASN A 415 1.85 2.33 0.75
N TYR A 416 0.57 2.05 1.00
CA TYR A 416 -0.28 1.34 0.04
C TYR A 416 -0.61 2.24 -1.15
N VAL A 417 -0.27 1.79 -2.35
CA VAL A 417 -0.59 2.51 -3.58
C VAL A 417 -1.13 1.58 -4.67
N VAL A 418 -1.90 2.14 -5.57
CA VAL A 418 -2.33 1.48 -6.80
C VAL A 418 -1.34 1.80 -7.92
N VAL A 419 -0.67 0.77 -8.45
CA VAL A 419 0.02 0.83 -9.74
C VAL A 419 -0.99 0.37 -10.78
N GLY A 420 -1.48 1.32 -11.59
CA GLY A 420 -2.58 1.11 -12.52
C GLY A 420 -3.60 2.23 -12.49
N ASP A 421 -4.62 2.14 -13.32
CA ASP A 421 -5.77 3.06 -13.31
C ASP A 421 -6.68 2.75 -12.10
N PRO A 422 -6.94 3.73 -11.21
CA PRO A 422 -7.74 3.49 -10.01
C PRO A 422 -9.21 3.20 -10.32
N ALA A 423 -9.67 3.49 -11.53
CA ALA A 423 -11.06 3.25 -11.93
C ALA A 423 -11.32 1.83 -12.47
N VAL A 424 -10.32 0.95 -12.54
CA VAL A 424 -10.53 -0.45 -12.92
C VAL A 424 -11.31 -1.23 -11.88
N LYS A 425 -11.95 -2.31 -12.30
CA LYS A 425 -12.65 -3.27 -11.45
C LYS A 425 -12.36 -4.70 -11.91
N LEU A 426 -12.73 -5.68 -11.10
CA LEU A 426 -12.58 -7.09 -11.49
C LEU A 426 -13.34 -7.37 -12.80
N ALA A 427 -12.65 -8.00 -13.75
CA ALA A 427 -13.21 -8.39 -15.04
C ALA A 427 -13.93 -9.76 -14.97
N THR A 428 -14.86 -9.93 -14.01
CA THR A 428 -15.52 -11.22 -13.73
C THR A 428 -16.97 -11.29 -14.24
N GLY A 429 -17.42 -10.28 -14.99
CA GLY A 429 -18.82 -10.15 -15.41
C GLY A 429 -19.78 -9.88 -14.24
N THR A 430 -20.98 -9.45 -14.54
CA THR A 430 -22.06 -9.38 -13.55
C THR A 430 -22.51 -10.80 -13.18
N ALA A 431 -22.75 -11.07 -11.89
CA ALA A 431 -23.44 -12.29 -11.51
C ALA A 431 -24.75 -12.39 -12.31
N PRO A 432 -25.15 -13.60 -12.80
CA PRO A 432 -26.47 -13.76 -13.34
C PRO A 432 -27.44 -13.22 -12.28
N ALA A 433 -28.32 -12.29 -12.66
CA ALA A 433 -29.28 -11.69 -11.75
C ALA A 433 -30.02 -12.84 -11.04
N SER A 434 -29.78 -12.98 -9.74
CA SER A 434 -30.61 -13.84 -8.91
C SER A 434 -32.01 -13.27 -9.03
N SER A 435 -32.98 -14.07 -9.46
CA SER A 435 -34.38 -13.72 -9.48
C SER A 435 -34.94 -13.70 -8.05
N ALA A 436 -34.30 -12.98 -7.16
CA ALA A 436 -34.83 -12.63 -5.86
C ALA A 436 -35.58 -11.32 -6.03
N GLU A 437 -36.87 -11.36 -5.81
CA GLU A 437 -37.73 -10.18 -5.66
C GLU A 437 -37.08 -9.18 -4.67
N PRO A 438 -37.31 -7.88 -4.82
CA PRO A 438 -36.73 -6.87 -3.91
C PRO A 438 -37.39 -7.05 -2.52
N GLY A 439 -36.80 -7.94 -1.73
CA GLY A 439 -37.08 -8.07 -0.32
C GLY A 439 -36.53 -6.87 0.43
N ALA A 440 -37.43 -6.28 1.23
CA ALA A 440 -37.26 -5.08 2.03
C ALA A 440 -35.84 -4.85 2.55
N ALA A 441 -35.39 -3.61 2.41
CA ALA A 441 -34.15 -3.08 2.98
C ALA A 441 -34.00 -3.58 4.43
N ALA A 442 -32.91 -4.33 4.68
CA ALA A 442 -32.55 -4.72 6.03
C ALA A 442 -32.26 -3.43 6.83
N ALA A 443 -33.13 -3.16 7.79
CA ALA A 443 -32.94 -2.09 8.74
C ALA A 443 -31.62 -2.35 9.50
N HIS A 444 -30.72 -1.38 9.50
CA HIS A 444 -29.57 -1.38 10.38
C HIS A 444 -30.05 -1.57 11.82
N PRO A 445 -29.42 -2.46 12.63
CA PRO A 445 -29.74 -2.54 14.03
C PRO A 445 -29.42 -1.18 14.67
N ALA A 446 -30.41 -0.64 15.37
CA ALA A 446 -30.27 0.59 16.12
C ALA A 446 -29.13 0.43 17.14
N LEU A 447 -28.21 1.41 17.17
CA LEU A 447 -27.20 1.55 18.20
C LEU A 447 -27.90 1.62 19.56
N GLU A 448 -27.75 0.59 20.38
CA GLU A 448 -28.16 0.66 21.78
C GLU A 448 -27.29 1.70 22.50
N THR A 449 -27.97 2.67 23.08
CA THR A 449 -27.36 3.74 23.89
C THR A 449 -26.77 3.10 25.15
N ILE A 450 -25.45 2.97 25.21
CA ILE A 450 -24.74 2.57 26.42
C ILE A 450 -24.71 3.77 27.37
N THR A 451 -25.50 3.70 28.43
CA THR A 451 -25.50 4.66 29.52
C THR A 451 -24.26 4.42 30.37
N LEU A 452 -23.27 5.33 30.30
CA LEU A 452 -22.12 5.33 31.21
C LEU A 452 -22.56 5.75 32.62
N SER A 453 -22.54 4.76 33.51
CA SER A 453 -22.69 5.03 34.95
C SER A 453 -21.37 5.56 35.51
N THR A 454 -21.34 6.81 35.92
CA THR A 454 -20.23 7.42 36.66
C THR A 454 -20.36 7.05 38.14
N ALA A 455 -19.40 6.24 38.63
CA ALA A 455 -19.14 6.12 40.07
C ALA A 455 -17.68 6.49 40.36
N PRO A 456 -17.38 7.31 41.36
CA PRO A 456 -16.02 7.76 41.64
C PRO A 456 -15.29 6.74 42.52
N ALA A 457 -14.09 6.34 42.09
CA ALA A 457 -13.15 5.62 42.94
C ALA A 457 -12.06 6.58 43.45
N ALA A 458 -12.06 6.84 44.73
CA ALA A 458 -10.97 7.47 45.44
C ALA A 458 -9.90 6.43 45.81
N GLY A 459 -8.62 6.80 45.74
CA GLY A 459 -7.54 5.95 46.27
C GLY A 459 -6.16 6.48 45.91
N THR A 460 -5.59 7.20 46.81
CA THR A 460 -4.25 7.79 46.83
C THR A 460 -3.13 6.75 47.09
N GLY A 461 -1.95 6.96 46.47
CA GLY A 461 -0.67 6.46 46.99
C GLY A 461 0.43 6.31 45.94
N PRO A 462 1.67 6.70 46.21
CA PRO A 462 2.71 6.84 45.20
C PRO A 462 3.50 5.54 44.98
N ALA A 463 3.59 5.08 43.73
CA ALA A 463 4.51 4.01 43.30
C ALA A 463 4.97 4.29 41.85
N ALA A 464 5.90 5.20 41.69
CA ALA A 464 6.44 5.55 40.42
C ALA A 464 7.97 5.43 40.40
N ALA A 465 8.52 4.19 40.50
CA ALA A 465 9.94 3.94 40.25
C ALA A 465 10.26 2.50 39.77
N GLN A 466 9.27 1.63 39.55
CA GLN A 466 9.52 0.24 39.16
C GLN A 466 9.35 -0.14 37.67
N PRO A 467 8.77 0.66 36.77
CA PRO A 467 8.56 0.21 35.41
C PRO A 467 9.82 0.16 34.54
N VAL A 468 10.79 1.04 34.75
CA VAL A 468 11.98 1.16 33.87
C VAL A 468 12.92 -0.03 34.04
N GLU A 469 13.14 -0.49 35.28
CA GLU A 469 13.99 -1.65 35.53
C GLU A 469 13.35 -2.97 35.06
N GLN A 470 12.02 -3.09 35.13
CA GLN A 470 11.32 -4.28 34.61
C GLN A 470 11.33 -4.37 33.09
N VAL A 471 11.23 -3.23 32.39
CA VAL A 471 11.34 -3.18 30.91
C VAL A 471 12.78 -3.49 30.49
N LEU A 472 13.79 -2.98 31.19
CA LEU A 472 15.19 -3.29 30.91
C LEU A 472 15.48 -4.77 31.14
N ALA A 473 14.95 -5.37 32.19
CA ALA A 473 15.08 -6.80 32.49
C ALA A 473 14.37 -7.69 31.47
N ALA A 474 13.17 -7.30 31.00
CA ALA A 474 12.43 -8.01 29.96
C ALA A 474 13.13 -7.92 28.59
N THR A 475 13.74 -6.79 28.29
CA THR A 475 14.50 -6.58 27.04
C THR A 475 15.81 -7.39 27.06
N GLN A 476 16.48 -7.48 28.22
CA GLN A 476 17.67 -8.33 28.40
C GLN A 476 17.32 -9.82 28.34
N GLN A 477 16.15 -10.25 28.83
CA GLN A 477 15.67 -11.62 28.70
C GLN A 477 15.30 -11.96 27.24
N ALA A 478 14.70 -11.03 26.50
CA ALA A 478 14.42 -11.20 25.08
C ALA A 478 15.71 -11.27 24.25
N ALA A 479 16.72 -10.48 24.60
CA ALA A 479 18.05 -10.54 23.97
C ALA A 479 18.79 -11.85 24.29
N ALA A 480 18.60 -12.42 25.47
CA ALA A 480 19.16 -13.73 25.86
C ALA A 480 18.42 -14.90 25.17
N ALA A 481 17.10 -14.78 24.96
CA ALA A 481 16.32 -15.77 24.22
C ALA A 481 16.64 -15.73 22.70
N GLY A 482 17.05 -14.57 22.16
CA GLY A 482 17.52 -14.39 20.78
C GLY A 482 18.89 -14.99 20.49
N ALA A 483 19.56 -15.61 21.47
CA ALA A 483 20.88 -16.25 21.32
C ALA A 483 20.87 -17.47 20.36
N ALA A 484 19.71 -17.96 19.92
CA ALA A 484 19.55 -19.01 18.92
C ALA A 484 19.33 -18.49 17.49
N ALA A 485 19.19 -17.17 17.28
CA ALA A 485 19.00 -16.57 15.96
C ALA A 485 20.33 -16.34 15.24
N GLY A 486 20.34 -16.42 13.90
CA GLY A 486 21.54 -16.23 13.08
C GLY A 486 22.13 -14.82 13.18
N ASP A 487 23.40 -14.67 12.78
CA ASP A 487 24.21 -13.45 13.01
C ASP A 487 23.58 -12.14 12.49
N ALA A 488 22.84 -12.19 11.38
CA ALA A 488 22.15 -11.02 10.84
C ALA A 488 20.99 -10.53 11.73
N SER A 489 20.23 -11.47 12.31
CA SER A 489 19.15 -11.14 13.25
C SER A 489 19.70 -10.63 14.58
N ARG A 490 20.84 -11.17 15.02
CA ARG A 490 21.56 -10.66 16.20
C ARG A 490 22.12 -9.28 15.98
N GLN A 491 22.59 -8.96 14.78
CA GLN A 491 23.09 -7.64 14.45
C GLN A 491 21.96 -6.63 14.40
N ALA A 492 20.84 -6.95 13.75
CA ALA A 492 19.65 -6.10 13.72
C ALA A 492 19.07 -5.84 15.11
N LEU A 493 19.07 -6.87 15.98
CA LEU A 493 18.62 -6.73 17.37
C LEU A 493 19.56 -5.87 18.21
N ARG A 494 20.89 -5.99 18.01
CA ARG A 494 21.90 -5.14 18.67
C ARG A 494 21.81 -3.68 18.19
N GLU A 495 21.58 -3.49 16.91
CA GLU A 495 21.38 -2.14 16.33
C GLU A 495 20.09 -1.50 16.87
N ALA A 496 18.99 -2.24 16.93
CA ALA A 496 17.74 -1.78 17.53
C ALA A 496 17.89 -1.46 19.02
N LEU A 497 18.61 -2.29 19.77
CA LEU A 497 18.88 -2.06 21.20
C LEU A 497 19.77 -0.81 21.41
N ALA A 498 20.80 -0.63 20.60
CA ALA A 498 21.66 0.53 20.66
C ALA A 498 20.91 1.84 20.33
N HIS A 499 19.95 1.79 19.40
CA HIS A 499 19.09 2.93 19.09
C HIS A 499 18.11 3.26 20.23
N LEU A 500 17.59 2.23 20.91
CA LEU A 500 16.71 2.41 22.07
C LEU A 500 17.47 3.04 23.25
N GLU A 501 18.68 2.57 23.53
CA GLU A 501 19.55 3.12 24.58
C GLU A 501 19.93 4.57 24.28
N GLN A 502 20.23 4.91 23.02
CA GLN A 502 20.50 6.29 22.60
C GLN A 502 19.28 7.20 22.77
N ALA A 503 18.08 6.73 22.40
CA ALA A 503 16.85 7.48 22.56
C ALA A 503 16.54 7.75 24.04
N VAL A 504 16.75 6.78 24.91
CA VAL A 504 16.58 6.90 26.36
C VAL A 504 17.59 7.89 26.96
N ASP A 505 18.85 7.86 26.52
CA ASP A 505 19.89 8.79 26.99
C ASP A 505 19.65 10.25 26.53
N LEU A 506 19.12 10.44 25.32
CA LEU A 506 18.72 11.76 24.81
C LEU A 506 17.55 12.32 25.64
N LEU A 507 16.59 11.50 26.00
CA LEU A 507 15.47 11.89 26.83
C LEU A 507 15.89 12.22 28.27
N LYS A 508 16.80 11.45 28.86
CA LYS A 508 17.34 11.74 30.19
C LYS A 508 18.07 13.10 30.20
N ARG A 509 18.89 13.38 29.19
CA ARG A 509 19.59 14.68 29.08
C ARG A 509 18.60 15.84 28.88
N ALA A 510 17.57 15.65 28.06
CA ALA A 510 16.53 16.67 27.88
C ALA A 510 15.71 16.96 29.16
N LEU A 511 15.61 15.97 30.07
CA LEU A 511 14.96 16.11 31.36
C LEU A 511 15.88 16.74 32.41
N ASP A 512 17.22 16.56 32.31
CA ASP A 512 18.20 17.12 33.25
C ASP A 512 18.58 18.58 32.92
N GLU A 513 18.33 19.05 31.69
CA GLU A 513 18.63 20.41 31.21
C GLU A 513 17.40 21.37 31.27
N GLY A 514 16.23 20.91 31.71
CA GLY A 514 14.99 21.70 31.83
C GLY A 514 14.54 21.87 33.27
#